data_b699ec8f95a66ae8db126319377f4ddf
#
_entry.id   b699ec8f95a66ae8db126319377f4ddf
#
_cell.length_a   1.000
_cell.length_b   1.000
_cell.length_c   1.000
_cell.angle_alpha   90.00
_cell.angle_beta   90.00
_cell.angle_gamma   90.00
#
_symmetry.space_group_name_H-M   'P 1'
#
loop_
_entity.id
_entity.type
_entity.pdbx_description
1 polymer ?
#
loop_
_entity_poly.entity_id
_entity_poly.type
_entity_poly.pdbx_seq_one_letter_code
_entity_poly.pdbx_strand_id
1 'polypeptide(L)'
;MREQVLGNLEERNRMISAMTHDLRTPLTKLQLRLERVQPQELREKLQATTAEMSSIIVQGLEFARSLTTNEKPIRLELVSFLQSLVDDATDVGGKVALQCEGIGEEETVVVSARTLCLRRCLENLISNANKYAGKAKVVLQKDAEGVVISVWDNGPGIPEEKLETVFEPYYRLESSRNSTTGGTGLGLCIARNMAALNGAELTLTNREEGGLCAQVR
;
A
#
# COMPACT_ATOMS: atom_id res chain seq x y z
N MET A 1 -22.41 -5.12 -24.10
CA MET A 1 -22.34 -4.99 -22.64
C MET A 1 -20.89 -4.96 -22.12
N ARG A 2 -20.04 -5.96 -22.41
CA ARG A 2 -18.63 -6.00 -21.92
C ARG A 2 -17.78 -4.85 -22.45
N GLU A 3 -17.89 -4.46 -23.70
CA GLU A 3 -17.15 -3.33 -24.32
C GLU A 3 -17.59 -1.96 -23.75
N GLN A 4 -18.88 -1.77 -23.45
CA GLN A 4 -19.36 -0.55 -22.80
C GLN A 4 -18.85 -0.40 -21.37
N VAL A 5 -18.78 -1.50 -20.62
CA VAL A 5 -18.22 -1.48 -19.25
C VAL A 5 -16.73 -1.17 -19.29
N LEU A 6 -15.98 -1.76 -20.20
CA LEU A 6 -14.55 -1.49 -20.38
C LEU A 6 -14.31 -0.04 -20.80
N GLY A 7 -15.10 0.49 -21.75
CA GLY A 7 -15.00 1.90 -22.17
C GLY A 7 -15.26 2.89 -21.03
N ASN A 8 -16.29 2.65 -20.21
CA ASN A 8 -16.58 3.47 -19.05
C ASN A 8 -15.46 3.43 -17.98
N LEU A 9 -14.82 2.27 -17.81
CA LEU A 9 -13.71 2.12 -16.88
C LEU A 9 -12.45 2.86 -17.36
N GLU A 10 -12.15 2.81 -18.66
CA GLU A 10 -11.03 3.55 -19.26
C GLU A 10 -11.24 5.06 -19.18
N GLU A 11 -12.45 5.53 -19.45
CA GLU A 11 -12.80 6.95 -19.34
C GLU A 11 -12.69 7.43 -17.90
N ARG A 12 -13.18 6.66 -16.93
CA ARG A 12 -13.04 6.94 -15.50
C ARG A 12 -11.58 7.02 -15.08
N ASN A 13 -10.74 6.07 -15.49
CA ASN A 13 -9.31 6.07 -15.19
C ASN A 13 -8.58 7.27 -15.81
N ARG A 14 -8.96 7.66 -17.02
CA ARG A 14 -8.44 8.86 -17.70
C ARG A 14 -8.82 10.12 -16.94
N MET A 15 -10.09 10.24 -16.51
CA MET A 15 -10.59 11.36 -15.72
C MET A 15 -9.87 11.48 -14.38
N ILE A 16 -9.68 10.37 -13.65
CA ILE A 16 -8.93 10.33 -12.38
C ILE A 16 -7.47 10.76 -12.60
N SER A 17 -6.85 10.34 -13.71
CA SER A 17 -5.48 10.72 -14.05
C SER A 17 -5.35 12.22 -14.33
N ALA A 18 -6.30 12.79 -15.05
CA ALA A 18 -6.36 14.23 -15.32
C ALA A 18 -6.56 15.03 -14.02
N MET A 19 -7.52 14.62 -13.18
CA MET A 19 -7.75 15.26 -11.88
C MET A 19 -6.50 15.21 -10.98
N THR A 20 -5.75 14.10 -10.99
CA THR A 20 -4.50 13.98 -10.23
C THR A 20 -3.49 15.06 -10.64
N HIS A 21 -3.30 15.23 -11.94
CA HIS A 21 -2.40 16.23 -12.49
C HIS A 21 -2.85 17.64 -12.12
N ASP A 22 -4.15 17.92 -12.28
CA ASP A 22 -4.72 19.25 -12.06
C ASP A 22 -4.73 19.65 -10.58
N LEU A 23 -4.80 18.69 -9.65
CA LEU A 23 -4.67 18.95 -8.22
C LEU A 23 -3.21 19.11 -7.76
N ARG A 24 -2.27 18.43 -8.39
CA ARG A 24 -0.84 18.53 -8.04
C ARG A 24 -0.30 19.93 -8.27
N THR A 25 -0.70 20.59 -9.38
CA THR A 25 -0.21 21.92 -9.76
C THR A 25 -0.53 23.01 -8.71
N PRO A 26 -1.79 23.20 -8.24
CA PRO A 26 -2.11 24.18 -7.21
C PRO A 26 -1.47 23.84 -5.86
N LEU A 27 -1.35 22.57 -5.50
CA LEU A 27 -0.68 22.16 -4.28
C LEU A 27 0.81 22.51 -4.28
N THR A 28 1.52 22.27 -5.37
CA THR A 28 2.92 22.68 -5.52
C THR A 28 3.07 24.20 -5.43
N LYS A 29 2.17 24.97 -6.07
CA LYS A 29 2.17 26.43 -5.96
C LYS A 29 1.93 26.89 -4.53
N LEU A 30 1.03 26.22 -3.80
CA LEU A 30 0.76 26.54 -2.39
C LEU A 30 2.00 26.28 -1.53
N GLN A 31 2.65 25.12 -1.69
CA GLN A 31 3.89 24.78 -0.98
C GLN A 31 4.98 25.83 -1.20
N LEU A 32 5.23 26.24 -2.44
CA LEU A 32 6.21 27.30 -2.77
C LEU A 32 5.86 28.67 -2.15
N ARG A 33 4.57 29.00 -2.04
CA ARG A 33 4.15 30.25 -1.38
C ARG A 33 4.33 30.20 0.13
N LEU A 34 4.14 29.02 0.73
CA LEU A 34 4.31 28.82 2.17
C LEU A 34 5.76 29.01 2.63
N GLU A 35 6.75 28.81 1.76
CA GLU A 35 8.16 29.07 2.09
C GLU A 35 8.44 30.53 2.50
N ARG A 36 7.60 31.49 2.08
CA ARG A 36 7.73 32.91 2.38
C ARG A 36 6.89 33.38 3.58
N VAL A 37 6.14 32.48 4.22
CA VAL A 37 5.30 32.84 5.37
C VAL A 37 6.17 33.05 6.62
N GLN A 38 5.87 34.12 7.37
CA GLN A 38 6.47 34.44 8.67
C GLN A 38 5.33 34.59 9.71
N PRO A 39 5.55 34.23 10.97
CA PRO A 39 6.77 33.65 11.56
C PRO A 39 6.96 32.18 11.19
N GLN A 40 8.16 31.65 11.41
CA GLN A 40 8.57 30.29 11.04
C GLN A 40 7.61 29.21 11.59
N GLU A 41 7.16 29.36 12.83
CA GLU A 41 6.22 28.40 13.46
C GLU A 41 4.89 28.29 12.68
N LEU A 42 4.38 29.40 12.17
CA LEU A 42 3.16 29.41 11.34
C LEU A 42 3.42 28.70 10.00
N ARG A 43 4.58 28.95 9.40
CA ARG A 43 5.01 28.30 8.16
C ARG A 43 5.05 26.79 8.31
N GLU A 44 5.69 26.27 9.37
CA GLU A 44 5.80 24.84 9.64
C GLU A 44 4.43 24.18 9.82
N LYS A 45 3.52 24.81 10.57
CA LYS A 45 2.14 24.33 10.74
C LYS A 45 1.39 24.26 9.41
N LEU A 46 1.50 25.28 8.58
CA LEU A 46 0.84 25.34 7.28
C LEU A 46 1.44 24.34 6.29
N GLN A 47 2.76 24.14 6.30
CA GLN A 47 3.43 23.13 5.48
C GLN A 47 2.98 21.71 5.87
N ALA A 48 2.91 21.42 7.16
CA ALA A 48 2.42 20.13 7.66
C ALA A 48 0.97 19.86 7.21
N THR A 49 0.07 20.84 7.37
CA THR A 49 -1.32 20.72 6.91
C THR A 49 -1.42 20.52 5.41
N THR A 50 -0.62 21.25 4.62
CA THR A 50 -0.60 21.11 3.16
C THR A 50 -0.07 19.75 2.72
N ALA A 51 0.94 19.21 3.41
CA ALA A 51 1.47 17.88 3.16
C ALA A 51 0.42 16.81 3.45
N GLU A 52 -0.32 16.95 4.56
CA GLU A 52 -1.43 16.06 4.91
C GLU A 52 -2.54 16.09 3.84
N MET A 53 -2.98 17.28 3.41
CA MET A 53 -3.95 17.42 2.31
C MET A 53 -3.47 16.75 1.02
N SER A 54 -2.20 16.95 0.67
CA SER A 54 -1.59 16.32 -0.51
C SER A 54 -1.63 14.79 -0.41
N SER A 55 -1.31 14.24 0.76
CA SER A 55 -1.36 12.80 1.03
C SER A 55 -2.78 12.25 0.87
N ILE A 56 -3.79 12.93 1.43
CA ILE A 56 -5.20 12.53 1.32
C ILE A 56 -5.65 12.49 -0.14
N ILE A 57 -5.32 13.52 -0.92
CA ILE A 57 -5.68 13.60 -2.33
C ILE A 57 -5.01 12.49 -3.14
N VAL A 58 -3.70 12.29 -2.98
CA VAL A 58 -2.96 11.24 -3.70
C VAL A 58 -3.52 9.87 -3.38
N GLN A 59 -3.73 9.54 -2.10
CA GLN A 59 -4.26 8.24 -1.69
C GLN A 59 -5.71 8.04 -2.14
N GLY A 60 -6.55 9.08 -2.12
CA GLY A 60 -7.92 9.00 -2.65
C GLY A 60 -7.96 8.69 -4.16
N LEU A 61 -7.03 9.28 -4.92
CA LEU A 61 -6.89 9.01 -6.35
C LEU A 61 -6.31 7.61 -6.61
N GLU A 62 -5.38 7.15 -5.78
CA GLU A 62 -4.87 5.76 -5.83
C GLU A 62 -5.96 4.76 -5.49
N PHE A 63 -6.78 5.04 -4.50
CA PHE A 63 -7.96 4.21 -4.19
C PHE A 63 -8.89 4.12 -5.40
N ALA A 64 -9.23 5.25 -6.02
CA ALA A 64 -10.09 5.24 -7.20
C ALA A 64 -9.48 4.45 -8.38
N ARG A 65 -8.15 4.46 -8.54
CA ARG A 65 -7.42 3.64 -9.53
C ARG A 65 -7.34 2.16 -9.13
N SER A 66 -7.36 1.85 -7.83
CA SER A 66 -7.26 0.47 -7.35
C SER A 66 -8.49 -0.39 -7.66
N LEU A 67 -9.58 0.22 -8.09
CA LEU A 67 -10.81 -0.50 -8.44
C LEU A 67 -10.75 -1.16 -9.82
N THR A 68 -9.80 -0.78 -10.67
CA THR A 68 -9.69 -1.29 -12.05
C THR A 68 -8.25 -1.23 -12.54
N THR A 69 -7.88 -2.14 -13.42
CA THR A 69 -6.57 -2.13 -14.07
C THR A 69 -6.65 -2.59 -15.51
N ASN A 70 -5.86 -1.99 -16.39
CA ASN A 70 -5.60 -2.46 -17.77
C ASN A 70 -4.26 -3.22 -17.85
N GLU A 71 -3.57 -3.40 -16.72
CA GLU A 71 -2.32 -4.13 -16.68
C GLU A 71 -2.55 -5.61 -16.99
N LYS A 72 -1.81 -6.13 -17.94
CA LYS A 72 -1.82 -7.56 -18.27
C LYS A 72 -0.87 -8.32 -17.34
N PRO A 73 -1.24 -9.52 -16.90
CA PRO A 73 -0.32 -10.34 -16.14
C PRO A 73 0.87 -10.76 -17.02
N ILE A 74 2.05 -10.72 -16.42
CA ILE A 74 3.31 -11.18 -17.03
C ILE A 74 3.97 -12.22 -16.15
N ARG A 75 4.93 -12.96 -16.69
CA ARG A 75 5.76 -13.86 -15.89
C ARG A 75 6.69 -13.03 -15.01
N LEU A 76 6.61 -13.24 -13.71
CA LEU A 76 7.35 -12.49 -12.70
C LEU A 76 8.15 -13.48 -11.83
N GLU A 77 9.44 -13.25 -11.71
CA GLU A 77 10.29 -13.94 -10.74
C GLU A 77 10.14 -13.25 -9.38
N LEU A 78 9.57 -13.98 -8.40
CA LEU A 78 9.11 -13.39 -7.15
C LEU A 78 10.25 -13.00 -6.21
N VAL A 79 11.32 -13.79 -6.13
CA VAL A 79 12.40 -13.53 -5.17
C VAL A 79 13.09 -12.20 -5.52
N SER A 80 13.50 -12.03 -6.78
CA SER A 80 14.13 -10.78 -7.25
C SER A 80 13.19 -9.57 -7.14
N PHE A 81 11.89 -9.79 -7.44
CA PHE A 81 10.89 -8.75 -7.31
C PHE A 81 10.72 -8.29 -5.86
N LEU A 82 10.60 -9.22 -4.92
CA LEU A 82 10.46 -8.92 -3.50
C LEU A 82 11.73 -8.30 -2.92
N GLN A 83 12.93 -8.76 -3.37
CA GLN A 83 14.18 -8.15 -2.97
C GLN A 83 14.26 -6.69 -3.40
N SER A 84 13.94 -6.38 -4.67
CA SER A 84 13.88 -5.00 -5.15
C SER A 84 12.92 -4.13 -4.34
N LEU A 85 11.76 -4.67 -3.95
CA LEU A 85 10.77 -3.95 -3.15
C LEU A 85 11.27 -3.67 -1.72
N VAL A 86 11.97 -4.62 -1.13
CA VAL A 86 12.58 -4.48 0.21
C VAL A 86 13.73 -3.48 0.18
N ASP A 87 14.56 -3.51 -0.86
CA ASP A 87 15.66 -2.56 -1.06
C ASP A 87 15.10 -1.13 -1.21
N ASP A 88 14.11 -0.93 -2.10
CA ASP A 88 13.43 0.36 -2.28
C ASP A 88 12.85 0.90 -0.95
N ALA A 89 12.21 0.03 -0.15
CA ALA A 89 11.65 0.42 1.14
C ALA A 89 12.72 0.78 2.17
N THR A 90 13.88 0.12 2.12
CA THR A 90 15.01 0.37 3.01
C THR A 90 15.72 1.67 2.66
N ASP A 91 15.88 1.98 1.38
CA ASP A 91 16.51 3.21 0.87
C ASP A 91 15.77 4.49 1.34
N VAL A 92 14.45 4.40 1.51
CA VAL A 92 13.65 5.51 2.06
C VAL A 92 13.57 5.51 3.60
N GLY A 93 14.40 4.69 4.27
CA GLY A 93 14.54 4.65 5.73
C GLY A 93 13.61 3.66 6.44
N GLY A 94 12.88 2.82 5.71
CA GLY A 94 12.12 1.70 6.29
C GLY A 94 13.05 0.60 6.83
N LYS A 95 12.60 -0.12 7.85
CA LYS A 95 13.28 -1.31 8.35
C LYS A 95 12.53 -2.54 7.85
N VAL A 96 13.01 -3.11 6.74
CA VAL A 96 12.35 -4.24 6.07
C VAL A 96 13.35 -5.35 5.83
N ALA A 97 12.94 -6.59 6.01
CA ALA A 97 13.74 -7.78 5.70
C ALA A 97 12.94 -8.75 4.85
N LEU A 98 13.61 -9.45 3.91
CA LEU A 98 13.03 -10.55 3.14
C LEU A 98 13.47 -11.88 3.76
N GLN A 99 12.53 -12.82 3.86
CA GLN A 99 12.80 -14.23 4.19
C GLN A 99 12.08 -15.13 3.18
N CYS A 100 12.78 -16.15 2.68
CA CYS A 100 12.19 -17.19 1.84
C CYS A 100 12.12 -18.51 2.63
N GLU A 101 10.96 -19.19 2.56
CA GLU A 101 10.70 -20.44 3.27
C GLU A 101 10.19 -21.50 2.30
N GLY A 102 10.72 -22.72 2.38
CA GLY A 102 10.36 -23.80 1.48
C GLY A 102 10.86 -23.62 0.04
N ILE A 103 11.84 -22.73 -0.17
CA ILE A 103 12.42 -22.39 -1.47
C ILE A 103 13.92 -22.69 -1.40
N GLY A 104 14.41 -23.56 -2.31
CA GLY A 104 15.84 -23.86 -2.42
C GLY A 104 16.65 -22.66 -2.91
N GLU A 105 17.95 -22.59 -2.55
CA GLU A 105 18.83 -21.45 -2.90
C GLU A 105 18.92 -21.17 -4.41
N GLU A 106 18.80 -22.19 -5.25
CA GLU A 106 18.82 -22.08 -6.71
C GLU A 106 17.42 -22.16 -7.34
N GLU A 107 16.37 -22.20 -6.52
CA GLU A 107 15.01 -22.37 -7.00
C GLU A 107 14.40 -21.03 -7.46
N THR A 108 13.98 -20.98 -8.70
CA THR A 108 13.29 -19.82 -9.27
C THR A 108 11.78 -19.94 -9.07
N VAL A 109 11.18 -18.98 -8.39
CA VAL A 109 9.73 -18.93 -8.16
C VAL A 109 9.09 -17.94 -9.14
N VAL A 110 8.48 -18.48 -10.21
CA VAL A 110 7.85 -17.67 -11.26
C VAL A 110 6.33 -17.80 -11.19
N VAL A 111 5.66 -16.66 -11.11
CA VAL A 111 4.19 -16.56 -11.14
C VAL A 111 3.73 -15.70 -12.31
N SER A 112 2.44 -15.80 -12.64
CA SER A 112 1.79 -14.88 -13.58
C SER A 112 1.08 -13.79 -12.78
N ALA A 113 1.60 -12.56 -12.82
CA ALA A 113 1.07 -11.47 -12.00
C ALA A 113 1.04 -10.13 -12.75
N ARG A 114 0.14 -9.25 -12.31
CA ARG A 114 0.13 -7.83 -12.63
C ARG A 114 1.11 -7.14 -11.69
N THR A 115 2.29 -6.86 -12.19
CA THR A 115 3.46 -6.44 -11.40
C THR A 115 3.21 -5.14 -10.64
N LEU A 116 2.57 -4.15 -11.28
CA LEU A 116 2.26 -2.86 -10.63
C LEU A 116 1.19 -3.03 -9.53
N CYS A 117 0.17 -3.86 -9.79
CA CYS A 117 -0.83 -4.16 -8.76
C CYS A 117 -0.19 -4.88 -7.57
N LEU A 118 0.66 -5.89 -7.81
CA LEU A 118 1.33 -6.62 -6.73
C LEU A 118 2.27 -5.69 -5.94
N ARG A 119 3.06 -4.85 -6.62
CA ARG A 119 3.95 -3.86 -6.00
C ARG A 119 3.15 -2.95 -5.07
N ARG A 120 2.07 -2.32 -5.56
CA ARG A 120 1.25 -1.41 -4.75
C ARG A 120 0.57 -2.08 -3.56
N CYS A 121 0.12 -3.34 -3.72
CA CYS A 121 -0.39 -4.14 -2.62
C CYS A 121 0.65 -4.22 -1.50
N LEU A 122 1.84 -4.72 -1.83
CA LEU A 122 2.90 -4.95 -0.86
C LEU A 122 3.47 -3.65 -0.28
N GLU A 123 3.64 -2.59 -1.07
CA GLU A 123 4.05 -1.26 -0.59
C GLU A 123 3.09 -0.72 0.49
N ASN A 124 1.77 -0.87 0.30
CA ASN A 124 0.79 -0.47 1.31
C ASN A 124 0.91 -1.31 2.60
N LEU A 125 1.13 -2.61 2.48
CA LEU A 125 1.31 -3.49 3.64
C LEU A 125 2.61 -3.18 4.38
N ILE A 126 3.73 -3.03 3.68
CA ILE A 126 5.05 -2.68 4.24
C ILE A 126 5.00 -1.30 4.90
N SER A 127 4.37 -0.32 4.24
CA SER A 127 4.19 1.03 4.79
C SER A 127 3.40 1.00 6.09
N ASN A 128 2.31 0.22 6.16
CA ASN A 128 1.55 0.03 7.39
C ASN A 128 2.39 -0.60 8.50
N ALA A 129 3.11 -1.69 8.22
CA ALA A 129 3.99 -2.37 9.16
C ALA A 129 5.07 -1.42 9.72
N ASN A 130 5.76 -0.68 8.86
CA ASN A 130 6.75 0.31 9.30
C ASN A 130 6.13 1.43 10.15
N LYS A 131 4.94 1.89 9.79
CA LYS A 131 4.24 2.97 10.46
C LYS A 131 3.77 2.59 11.88
N TYR A 132 3.24 1.38 12.05
CA TYR A 132 2.63 0.97 13.32
C TYR A 132 3.56 0.14 14.21
N ALA A 133 4.59 -0.48 13.63
CA ALA A 133 5.55 -1.34 14.34
C ALA A 133 7.00 -0.90 14.20
N GLY A 134 7.31 0.08 13.34
CA GLY A 134 8.68 0.56 13.10
C GLY A 134 9.56 -0.39 12.30
N LYS A 135 9.07 -1.58 11.96
CA LYS A 135 9.75 -2.58 11.13
C LYS A 135 8.76 -3.52 10.46
N ALA A 136 9.16 -4.07 9.32
CA ALA A 136 8.40 -5.07 8.58
C ALA A 136 9.28 -6.27 8.23
N LYS A 137 8.67 -7.44 8.03
CA LYS A 137 9.31 -8.62 7.49
C LYS A 137 8.44 -9.16 6.37
N VAL A 138 8.98 -9.24 5.17
CA VAL A 138 8.34 -9.87 4.02
C VAL A 138 8.75 -11.34 4.02
N VAL A 139 7.79 -12.25 3.99
CA VAL A 139 8.02 -13.68 3.97
C VAL A 139 7.41 -14.27 2.72
N LEU A 140 8.22 -14.90 1.89
CA LEU A 140 7.79 -15.68 0.74
C LEU A 140 7.80 -17.14 1.10
N GLN A 141 6.64 -17.80 1.06
CA GLN A 141 6.50 -19.22 1.32
C GLN A 141 5.99 -19.93 0.07
N LYS A 142 6.52 -21.14 -0.17
CA LYS A 142 6.04 -22.04 -1.21
C LYS A 142 5.62 -23.34 -0.57
N ASP A 143 4.37 -23.73 -0.82
CA ASP A 143 3.79 -24.99 -0.37
C ASP A 143 3.20 -25.78 -1.56
N ALA A 144 2.52 -26.89 -1.26
CA ALA A 144 1.88 -27.74 -2.27
C ALA A 144 0.67 -27.06 -2.96
N GLU A 145 0.09 -26.02 -2.34
CA GLU A 145 -1.08 -25.30 -2.85
C GLU A 145 -0.68 -24.07 -3.67
N GLY A 146 0.57 -23.62 -3.55
CA GLY A 146 1.06 -22.48 -4.33
C GLY A 146 2.07 -21.62 -3.60
N VAL A 147 1.98 -20.33 -3.81
CA VAL A 147 2.89 -19.32 -3.25
C VAL A 147 2.11 -18.35 -2.38
N VAL A 148 2.67 -18.04 -1.23
CA VAL A 148 2.12 -17.10 -0.27
C VAL A 148 3.14 -16.03 0.04
N ILE A 149 2.72 -14.77 -0.04
CA ILE A 149 3.51 -13.62 0.37
C ILE A 149 2.89 -13.04 1.62
N SER A 150 3.64 -12.98 2.71
CA SER A 150 3.18 -12.43 3.98
C SER A 150 4.01 -11.22 4.36
N VAL A 151 3.37 -10.18 4.90
CA VAL A 151 4.03 -9.04 5.53
C VAL A 151 3.73 -9.10 7.02
N TRP A 152 4.77 -9.29 7.82
CA TRP A 152 4.69 -9.42 9.27
C TRP A 152 5.20 -8.15 9.94
N ASP A 153 4.56 -7.78 11.02
CA ASP A 153 5.05 -6.75 11.93
C ASP A 153 5.00 -7.22 13.40
N ASN A 154 5.50 -6.40 14.29
CA ASN A 154 5.47 -6.62 15.75
C ASN A 154 4.73 -5.47 16.44
N GLY A 155 3.74 -4.89 15.78
CA GLY A 155 2.91 -3.82 16.31
C GLY A 155 1.86 -4.31 17.33
N PRO A 156 0.89 -3.47 17.63
CA PRO A 156 -0.14 -3.80 18.62
C PRO A 156 -1.17 -4.82 18.14
N GLY A 157 -1.13 -5.23 16.85
CA GLY A 157 -2.18 -6.04 16.26
C GLY A 157 -3.48 -5.26 16.02
N ILE A 158 -4.53 -5.99 15.68
CA ILE A 158 -5.88 -5.46 15.42
C ILE A 158 -6.88 -6.30 16.20
N PRO A 159 -7.84 -5.70 16.94
CA PRO A 159 -8.91 -6.48 17.58
C PRO A 159 -9.59 -7.43 16.59
N GLU A 160 -9.83 -8.68 16.96
CA GLU A 160 -10.33 -9.71 16.05
C GLU A 160 -11.64 -9.30 15.36
N GLU A 161 -12.54 -8.65 16.09
CA GLU A 161 -13.80 -8.15 15.56
C GLU A 161 -13.63 -6.98 14.54
N LYS A 162 -12.41 -6.46 14.38
CA LYS A 162 -12.09 -5.36 13.48
C LYS A 162 -11.26 -5.78 12.24
N LEU A 163 -10.77 -7.03 12.20
CA LEU A 163 -9.90 -7.52 11.13
C LEU A 163 -10.51 -7.36 9.72
N GLU A 164 -11.83 -7.52 9.59
CA GLU A 164 -12.52 -7.25 8.33
C GLU A 164 -12.86 -5.77 8.15
N THR A 165 -13.23 -5.08 9.22
CA THR A 165 -13.64 -3.66 9.14
C THR A 165 -12.49 -2.74 8.74
N VAL A 166 -11.24 -3.09 9.06
CA VAL A 166 -10.07 -2.27 8.69
C VAL A 166 -9.82 -2.20 7.18
N PHE A 167 -10.49 -3.01 6.39
CA PHE A 167 -10.47 -2.92 4.93
C PHE A 167 -11.48 -1.91 4.37
N GLU A 168 -12.39 -1.38 5.19
CA GLU A 168 -13.32 -0.35 4.73
C GLU A 168 -12.57 0.97 4.44
N PRO A 169 -12.92 1.67 3.35
CA PRO A 169 -12.30 2.95 3.04
C PRO A 169 -12.47 3.96 4.19
N TYR A 170 -11.39 4.69 4.51
CA TYR A 170 -11.32 5.71 5.55
C TYR A 170 -11.48 5.19 6.99
N TYR A 171 -11.63 3.88 7.19
CA TYR A 171 -11.71 3.31 8.52
C TYR A 171 -10.36 3.37 9.22
N ARG A 172 -10.38 3.74 10.49
CA ARG A 172 -9.20 3.80 11.38
C ARG A 172 -9.59 3.36 12.78
N LEU A 173 -8.75 2.57 13.44
CA LEU A 173 -8.90 2.25 14.84
C LEU A 173 -8.77 3.53 15.69
N GLU A 174 -9.54 3.64 16.79
CA GLU A 174 -9.55 4.85 17.65
C GLU A 174 -8.17 5.17 18.20
N SER A 175 -7.38 4.16 18.57
CA SER A 175 -6.00 4.30 19.04
C SER A 175 -5.07 4.95 17.99
N SER A 176 -5.39 4.86 16.71
CA SER A 176 -4.59 5.43 15.61
C SER A 176 -5.03 6.85 15.22
N ARG A 177 -6.11 7.37 15.79
CA ARG A 177 -6.60 8.74 15.52
C ARG A 177 -5.76 9.82 16.19
N ASN A 178 -4.99 9.48 17.24
CA ASN A 178 -4.06 10.41 17.86
C ASN A 178 -2.87 10.69 16.94
N SER A 179 -2.78 11.85 16.50
CA SER A 179 -1.95 12.70 15.65
C SER A 179 -0.51 12.32 15.26
N THR A 180 0.14 11.36 15.87
CA THR A 180 1.54 11.00 15.57
C THR A 180 1.69 9.99 14.41
N THR A 181 0.66 9.22 14.14
CA THR A 181 0.66 8.22 13.08
C THR A 181 -0.30 8.58 11.95
N GLY A 182 -0.19 9.77 11.36
CA GLY A 182 -1.05 10.24 10.27
C GLY A 182 -1.38 9.14 9.22
N GLY A 183 -2.50 9.29 8.49
CA GLY A 183 -2.89 8.37 7.40
C GLY A 183 -4.37 8.44 7.13
N THR A 184 -4.75 8.17 5.88
CA THR A 184 -6.11 8.36 5.37
C THR A 184 -7.07 7.21 5.69
N GLY A 185 -6.56 6.04 6.11
CA GLY A 185 -7.37 4.81 6.24
C GLY A 185 -7.68 4.14 4.89
N LEU A 186 -6.91 4.43 3.84
CA LEU A 186 -7.11 3.84 2.51
C LEU A 186 -6.11 2.73 2.18
N GLY A 187 -4.98 2.63 2.89
CA GLY A 187 -3.88 1.73 2.53
C GLY A 187 -4.29 0.26 2.46
N LEU A 188 -4.98 -0.27 3.48
CA LEU A 188 -5.44 -1.66 3.50
C LEU A 188 -6.52 -1.94 2.45
N CYS A 189 -7.43 -0.99 2.24
CA CYS A 189 -8.44 -1.10 1.19
C CYS A 189 -7.80 -1.15 -0.20
N ILE A 190 -6.80 -0.30 -0.48
CA ILE A 190 -6.03 -0.33 -1.73
C ILE A 190 -5.30 -1.66 -1.86
N ALA A 191 -4.63 -2.14 -0.81
CA ALA A 191 -3.93 -3.42 -0.83
C ALA A 191 -4.87 -4.59 -1.19
N ARG A 192 -6.06 -4.66 -0.58
CA ARG A 192 -7.07 -5.68 -0.85
C ARG A 192 -7.55 -5.64 -2.31
N ASN A 193 -7.86 -4.45 -2.83
CA ASN A 193 -8.27 -4.28 -4.22
C ASN A 193 -7.16 -4.72 -5.19
N MET A 194 -5.90 -4.36 -4.92
CA MET A 194 -4.76 -4.72 -5.75
C MET A 194 -4.45 -6.23 -5.72
N ALA A 195 -4.61 -6.89 -4.56
CA ALA A 195 -4.54 -8.35 -4.46
C ALA A 195 -5.64 -9.00 -5.30
N ALA A 196 -6.89 -8.56 -5.16
CA ALA A 196 -8.03 -9.08 -5.92
C ALA A 196 -7.85 -8.91 -7.45
N LEU A 197 -7.24 -7.81 -7.91
CA LEU A 197 -6.92 -7.61 -9.32
C LEU A 197 -5.86 -8.61 -9.83
N ASN A 198 -5.02 -9.16 -8.95
CA ASN A 198 -4.11 -10.26 -9.27
C ASN A 198 -4.78 -11.65 -9.18
N GLY A 199 -6.04 -11.73 -8.76
CA GLY A 199 -6.72 -13.00 -8.47
C GLY A 199 -6.28 -13.62 -7.15
N ALA A 200 -5.67 -12.82 -6.27
CA ALA A 200 -5.20 -13.21 -4.96
C ALA A 200 -6.14 -12.68 -3.86
N GLU A 201 -6.16 -13.35 -2.73
CA GLU A 201 -6.86 -12.94 -1.53
C GLU A 201 -5.88 -12.32 -0.53
N LEU A 202 -6.27 -11.21 0.09
CA LEU A 202 -5.55 -10.59 1.20
C LEU A 202 -6.30 -10.83 2.49
N THR A 203 -5.66 -11.50 3.44
CA THR A 203 -6.16 -11.77 4.78
C THR A 203 -5.26 -11.16 5.85
N LEU A 204 -5.84 -10.84 7.01
CA LEU A 204 -5.14 -10.32 8.18
C LEU A 204 -5.35 -11.26 9.36
N THR A 205 -4.27 -11.57 10.08
CA THR A 205 -4.32 -12.36 11.31
C THR A 205 -3.37 -11.76 12.35
N ASN A 206 -3.77 -11.80 13.62
CA ASN A 206 -2.86 -11.47 14.71
C ASN A 206 -1.88 -12.63 14.91
N ARG A 207 -0.61 -12.30 15.16
CA ARG A 207 0.44 -13.29 15.43
C ARG A 207 0.44 -13.64 16.92
N GLU A 208 0.70 -14.91 17.24
CA GLU A 208 0.81 -15.38 18.64
C GLU A 208 1.92 -14.67 19.41
N GLU A 209 3.02 -14.32 18.73
CA GLU A 209 4.15 -13.58 19.29
C GLU A 209 3.91 -12.06 19.37
N GLY A 210 2.71 -11.60 19.03
CA GLY A 210 2.33 -10.20 18.91
C GLY A 210 2.58 -9.62 17.51
N GLY A 211 1.80 -8.61 17.15
CA GLY A 211 1.82 -7.97 15.84
C GLY A 211 0.80 -8.54 14.86
N LEU A 212 0.92 -8.13 13.60
CA LEU A 212 0.01 -8.49 12.53
C LEU A 212 0.74 -9.29 11.43
N CYS A 213 0.03 -10.23 10.84
CA CYS A 213 0.39 -10.91 9.60
C CYS A 213 -0.64 -10.52 8.53
N ALA A 214 -0.20 -9.87 7.47
CA ALA A 214 -0.97 -9.62 6.26
C ALA A 214 -0.52 -10.62 5.18
N GLN A 215 -1.41 -11.50 4.75
CA GLN A 215 -1.10 -12.63 3.86
C GLN A 215 -1.81 -12.46 2.52
N VAL A 216 -1.06 -12.57 1.43
CA VAL A 216 -1.53 -12.55 0.04
C VAL A 216 -1.33 -13.95 -0.56
N ARG A 217 -2.41 -14.61 -0.96
CA ARG A 217 -2.41 -15.95 -1.55
C ARG A 217 -3.10 -15.98 -2.91
#